data_d8dbeb0df5d193647ce0b471d2375e2d
#
_entry.id   d8dbeb0df5d193647ce0b471d2375e2d
#
_cell.length_a   1.000
_cell.length_b   1.000
_cell.length_c   1.000
_cell.angle_alpha   90.00
_cell.angle_beta   90.00
_cell.angle_gamma   90.00
#
_symmetry.space_group_name_H-M   'P 1'
#
loop_
_entity.id
_entity.type
_entity.pdbx_description
1 polymer ?
#
loop_
_entity_poly.entity_id
_entity_poly.type
_entity_poly.pdbx_seq_one_letter_code
_entity_poly.pdbx_strand_id
1 'polypeptide(L)'
;MQEADSTNTFLKGMKNCDDDTIVVAVADYQTAGRGQGAHTWESEPGKNLLFSMLMTPTWVPVRQQFLLSEAGALAVKEALDTYTDGITLKWPNDVYWNDKKISGTLIETSIDSKGIKRCIFGIGVNINQMEFHSDAPNPVSLAQILGHEVDRDEV
;
A
#
# COMPACT_ATOMS: atom_id res chain seq x y z
N MET A 1 4.13 -13.80 -4.83
CA MET A 1 4.41 -14.07 -6.27
C MET A 1 5.64 -13.29 -6.67
N GLN A 2 6.46 -13.82 -7.60
CA GLN A 2 7.68 -13.11 -8.02
C GLN A 2 7.36 -11.82 -8.80
N GLU A 3 6.38 -11.87 -9.70
CA GLU A 3 5.99 -10.74 -10.53
C GLU A 3 4.47 -10.67 -10.73
N ALA A 4 3.95 -9.45 -10.80
CA ALA A 4 2.57 -9.15 -11.19
C ALA A 4 2.55 -7.83 -11.97
N ASP A 5 1.50 -7.58 -12.74
CA ASP A 5 1.24 -6.23 -13.26
C ASP A 5 0.96 -5.26 -12.09
N SER A 6 0.04 -5.64 -11.22
CA SER A 6 -0.26 -4.96 -9.96
C SER A 6 -0.98 -5.93 -9.02
N THR A 7 -0.65 -5.92 -7.73
CA THR A 7 -1.33 -6.74 -6.73
C THR A 7 -2.82 -6.37 -6.60
N ASN A 8 -3.18 -5.08 -6.79
CA ASN A 8 -4.58 -4.66 -6.88
C ASN A 8 -5.28 -5.27 -8.09
N THR A 9 -4.65 -5.23 -9.27
CA THR A 9 -5.21 -5.80 -10.50
C THR A 9 -5.39 -7.30 -10.38
N PHE A 10 -4.41 -8.00 -9.78
CA PHE A 10 -4.50 -9.42 -9.50
C PHE A 10 -5.74 -9.76 -8.65
N LEU A 11 -5.93 -9.06 -7.53
CA LEU A 11 -7.08 -9.28 -6.65
C LEU A 11 -8.41 -8.88 -7.30
N LYS A 12 -8.42 -7.90 -8.22
CA LYS A 12 -9.64 -7.58 -9.00
C LYS A 12 -10.15 -8.73 -9.83
N GLY A 13 -9.25 -9.55 -10.37
CA GLY A 13 -9.58 -10.74 -11.15
C GLY A 13 -10.13 -11.90 -10.31
N MET A 14 -10.00 -11.86 -8.99
CA MET A 14 -10.49 -12.92 -8.10
C MET A 14 -12.01 -12.82 -7.90
N LYS A 15 -12.64 -13.94 -7.61
CA LYS A 15 -14.03 -13.95 -7.12
C LYS A 15 -14.11 -13.30 -5.74
N ASN A 16 -15.29 -12.83 -5.36
CA ASN A 16 -15.51 -12.30 -4.01
C ASN A 16 -15.09 -13.34 -2.97
N CYS A 17 -14.45 -12.88 -1.90
CA CYS A 17 -14.21 -13.68 -0.70
C CYS A 17 -15.44 -13.62 0.23
N ASP A 18 -15.54 -14.58 1.14
CA ASP A 18 -16.54 -14.55 2.20
C ASP A 18 -16.35 -13.33 3.10
N ASP A 19 -17.41 -12.88 3.76
CA ASP A 19 -17.44 -11.62 4.52
C ASP A 19 -16.38 -11.57 5.66
N ASP A 20 -16.00 -12.73 6.20
CA ASP A 20 -15.01 -12.84 7.28
C ASP A 20 -13.59 -13.19 6.77
N THR A 21 -13.38 -13.18 5.46
CA THR A 21 -12.10 -13.57 4.85
C THR A 21 -11.34 -12.35 4.35
N ILE A 22 -10.06 -12.28 4.67
CA ILE A 22 -9.10 -11.35 4.06
C ILE A 22 -8.16 -12.15 3.17
N VAL A 23 -8.11 -11.81 1.89
CA VAL A 23 -7.15 -12.38 0.94
C VAL A 23 -6.02 -11.41 0.72
N VAL A 24 -4.78 -11.85 0.92
CA VAL A 24 -3.59 -11.02 0.73
C VAL A 24 -2.81 -11.50 -0.49
N ALA A 25 -2.45 -10.56 -1.36
CA ALA A 25 -1.54 -10.78 -2.48
C ALA A 25 -0.28 -9.96 -2.27
N VAL A 26 0.88 -10.63 -2.29
CA VAL A 26 2.21 -10.01 -2.17
C VAL A 26 2.99 -10.28 -3.45
N ALA A 27 3.69 -9.28 -3.97
CA ALA A 27 4.57 -9.40 -5.14
C ALA A 27 5.97 -8.86 -4.82
N ASP A 28 6.99 -9.53 -5.38
CA ASP A 28 8.37 -9.04 -5.30
C ASP A 28 8.61 -7.88 -6.27
N TYR A 29 7.83 -7.84 -7.36
CA TYR A 29 7.90 -6.81 -8.38
C TYR A 29 6.54 -6.54 -9.03
N GLN A 30 6.26 -5.26 -9.33
CA GLN A 30 5.11 -4.85 -10.12
C GLN A 30 5.55 -4.18 -11.42
N THR A 31 5.17 -4.75 -12.58
CA THR A 31 5.50 -4.20 -13.90
C THR A 31 4.65 -2.99 -14.29
N ALA A 32 3.47 -2.85 -13.68
CA ALA A 32 2.53 -1.76 -13.89
C ALA A 32 1.91 -1.33 -12.56
N GLY A 33 2.76 -1.01 -11.57
CA GLY A 33 2.34 -0.54 -10.25
C GLY A 33 1.45 0.70 -10.36
N ARG A 34 0.36 0.73 -9.60
CA ARG A 34 -0.68 1.75 -9.69
C ARG A 34 -0.71 2.62 -8.43
N GLY A 35 -0.84 3.93 -8.66
CA GLY A 35 -1.16 4.92 -7.64
C GLY A 35 -2.58 5.47 -7.82
N GLN A 36 -2.90 6.54 -7.11
CA GLN A 36 -4.18 7.20 -7.19
C GLN A 36 -4.33 7.97 -8.52
N GLY A 37 -5.52 7.88 -9.14
CA GLY A 37 -5.79 8.53 -10.42
C GLY A 37 -4.95 7.94 -11.57
N ALA A 38 -4.15 8.77 -12.21
CA ALA A 38 -3.24 8.38 -13.30
C ALA A 38 -1.80 8.13 -12.85
N HIS A 39 -1.51 8.23 -11.55
CA HIS A 39 -0.16 8.01 -11.03
C HIS A 39 0.22 6.53 -11.04
N THR A 40 1.51 6.28 -11.23
CA THR A 40 2.11 4.95 -11.15
C THR A 40 2.85 4.80 -9.81
N TRP A 41 3.07 3.55 -9.40
CA TRP A 41 3.95 3.20 -8.30
C TRP A 41 5.20 2.52 -8.86
N GLU A 42 6.34 3.15 -8.66
CA GLU A 42 7.64 2.61 -9.06
C GLU A 42 8.15 1.61 -8.03
N SER A 43 8.76 0.52 -8.47
CA SER A 43 9.45 -0.42 -7.59
C SER A 43 10.56 -1.15 -8.33
N GLU A 44 11.66 -1.43 -7.63
CA GLU A 44 12.69 -2.36 -8.08
C GLU A 44 12.36 -3.79 -7.61
N PRO A 45 12.71 -4.82 -8.42
CA PRO A 45 12.47 -6.21 -8.04
C PRO A 45 13.10 -6.58 -6.69
N GLY A 46 12.27 -7.09 -5.77
CA GLY A 46 12.70 -7.57 -4.46
C GLY A 46 13.14 -6.51 -3.45
N LYS A 47 13.03 -5.22 -3.78
CA LYS A 47 13.52 -4.14 -2.91
C LYS A 47 12.44 -3.54 -2.00
N ASN A 48 11.18 -3.59 -2.40
CA ASN A 48 10.08 -2.92 -1.71
C ASN A 48 9.02 -3.92 -1.22
N LEU A 49 8.22 -3.51 -0.25
CA LEU A 49 7.05 -4.27 0.18
C LEU A 49 5.85 -3.82 -0.66
N LEU A 50 5.32 -4.74 -1.47
CA LEU A 50 4.22 -4.51 -2.41
C LEU A 50 3.13 -5.54 -2.15
N PHE A 51 2.03 -5.11 -1.58
CA PHE A 51 0.93 -6.03 -1.29
C PHE A 51 -0.43 -5.37 -1.40
N SER A 52 -1.45 -6.20 -1.56
CA SER A 52 -2.85 -5.78 -1.51
C SER A 52 -3.67 -6.75 -0.70
N MET A 53 -4.68 -6.22 -0.03
CA MET A 53 -5.69 -6.99 0.72
C MET A 53 -7.04 -6.84 0.05
N LEU A 54 -7.75 -7.95 -0.12
CA LEU A 54 -9.14 -7.98 -0.54
C LEU A 54 -10.01 -8.36 0.67
N MET A 55 -11.01 -7.55 0.96
CA MET A 55 -11.95 -7.77 2.07
C MET A 55 -13.35 -7.26 1.73
N THR A 56 -14.34 -7.69 2.50
CA THR A 56 -15.72 -7.20 2.44
C THR A 56 -16.07 -6.53 3.78
N PRO A 57 -15.73 -5.24 3.99
CA PRO A 57 -15.90 -4.55 5.27
C PRO A 57 -17.36 -4.10 5.47
N THR A 58 -18.27 -5.04 5.69
CA THR A 58 -19.72 -4.79 5.86
C THR A 58 -20.03 -3.93 7.09
N TRP A 59 -19.13 -3.89 8.06
CA TRP A 59 -19.25 -3.09 9.27
C TRP A 59 -18.92 -1.60 9.06
N VAL A 60 -18.34 -1.21 7.91
CA VAL A 60 -18.02 0.19 7.60
C VAL A 60 -19.15 0.80 6.78
N PRO A 61 -19.86 1.81 7.30
CA PRO A 61 -20.85 2.54 6.51
C PRO A 61 -20.21 3.18 5.27
N VAL A 62 -20.87 3.13 4.11
CA VAL A 62 -20.34 3.69 2.84
C VAL A 62 -19.87 5.13 3.00
N ARG A 63 -20.61 5.97 3.74
CA ARG A 63 -20.25 7.37 4.02
C ARG A 63 -18.97 7.54 4.84
N GLN A 64 -18.50 6.47 5.48
CA GLN A 64 -17.30 6.43 6.32
C GLN A 64 -16.17 5.59 5.70
N GLN A 65 -16.27 5.24 4.41
CA GLN A 65 -15.25 4.43 3.73
C GLN A 65 -13.84 5.02 3.82
N PHE A 66 -13.71 6.33 4.04
CA PHE A 66 -12.42 6.99 4.23
C PHE A 66 -11.67 6.49 5.48
N LEU A 67 -12.38 6.00 6.51
CA LEU A 67 -11.76 5.38 7.70
C LEU A 67 -10.86 4.18 7.34
N LEU A 68 -11.16 3.48 6.23
CA LEU A 68 -10.30 2.40 5.74
C LEU A 68 -8.93 2.94 5.30
N SER A 69 -8.91 4.12 4.66
CA SER A 69 -7.66 4.77 4.25
C SER A 69 -6.83 5.22 5.47
N GLU A 70 -7.50 5.82 6.45
CA GLU A 70 -6.86 6.26 7.68
C GLU A 70 -6.28 5.08 8.47
N ALA A 71 -7.06 4.00 8.61
CA ALA A 71 -6.61 2.79 9.31
C ALA A 71 -5.36 2.17 8.67
N GLY A 72 -5.32 2.07 7.35
CA GLY A 72 -4.17 1.52 6.66
C GLY A 72 -2.94 2.41 6.72
N ALA A 73 -3.11 3.71 6.55
CA ALA A 73 -1.99 4.65 6.68
C ALA A 73 -1.43 4.65 8.11
N LEU A 74 -2.31 4.54 9.12
CA LEU A 74 -1.90 4.43 10.52
C LEU A 74 -1.14 3.13 10.80
N ALA A 75 -1.62 1.99 10.28
CA ALA A 75 -0.94 0.70 10.44
C ALA A 75 0.48 0.72 9.84
N VAL A 76 0.63 1.29 8.63
CA VAL A 76 1.96 1.45 8.01
C VAL A 76 2.84 2.40 8.84
N LYS A 77 2.28 3.50 9.34
CA LYS A 77 3.01 4.40 10.23
C LYS A 77 3.50 3.68 11.48
N GLU A 78 2.63 2.96 12.18
CA GLU A 78 2.99 2.22 13.40
C GLU A 78 4.10 1.19 13.16
N ALA A 79 4.05 0.48 12.02
CA ALA A 79 5.12 -0.44 11.63
C ALA A 79 6.45 0.31 11.42
N LEU A 80 6.45 1.41 10.67
CA LEU A 80 7.66 2.19 10.38
C LEU A 80 8.21 2.94 11.59
N ASP A 81 7.37 3.36 12.55
CA ASP A 81 7.78 3.98 13.81
C ASP A 81 8.65 3.04 14.67
N THR A 82 8.63 1.73 14.41
CA THR A 82 9.55 0.78 15.08
C THR A 82 10.98 0.86 14.58
N TYR A 83 11.20 1.45 13.41
CA TYR A 83 12.52 1.57 12.76
C TYR A 83 13.11 2.97 12.85
N THR A 84 12.29 4.02 12.83
CA THR A 84 12.76 5.41 12.77
C THR A 84 11.72 6.38 13.31
N ASP A 85 12.18 7.50 13.85
CA ASP A 85 11.34 8.64 14.20
C ASP A 85 10.99 9.49 12.95
N GLY A 86 9.99 10.37 13.08
CA GLY A 86 9.66 11.35 12.04
C GLY A 86 8.68 10.86 10.97
N ILE A 87 8.04 9.71 11.18
CA ILE A 87 6.97 9.21 10.29
C ILE A 87 5.69 10.02 10.51
N THR A 88 5.14 10.55 9.44
CA THR A 88 3.93 11.38 9.43
C THR A 88 2.95 10.90 8.37
N LEU A 89 1.66 11.18 8.59
CA LEU A 89 0.61 10.89 7.63
C LEU A 89 0.30 12.14 6.82
N LYS A 90 0.19 11.99 5.49
CA LYS A 90 -0.21 13.04 4.57
C LYS A 90 -1.50 12.64 3.86
N TRP A 91 -2.52 13.43 4.11
CA TRP A 91 -3.81 13.25 3.44
C TRP A 91 -3.67 13.22 1.91
N PRO A 92 -4.42 12.36 1.17
CA PRO A 92 -5.44 11.44 1.70
C PRO A 92 -4.91 10.05 2.13
N ASN A 93 -3.73 9.60 1.72
CA ASN A 93 -3.36 8.18 1.78
C ASN A 93 -1.85 7.90 1.75
N ASP A 94 -1.04 8.89 2.01
CA ASP A 94 0.41 8.77 1.93
C ASP A 94 1.07 8.79 3.30
N VAL A 95 2.18 8.06 3.42
CA VAL A 95 3.05 8.08 4.60
C VAL A 95 4.38 8.72 4.23
N TYR A 96 4.83 9.64 5.06
CA TYR A 96 6.03 10.43 4.84
C TYR A 96 7.00 10.26 6.00
N TRP A 97 8.28 10.29 5.68
CA TRP A 97 9.36 10.55 6.62
C TRP A 97 9.82 11.99 6.42
N ASN A 98 9.61 12.84 7.43
CA ASN A 98 9.75 14.30 7.28
C ASN A 98 8.94 14.82 6.07
N ASP A 99 9.60 15.30 5.02
CA ASP A 99 9.00 15.82 3.77
C ASP A 99 9.10 14.83 2.58
N LYS A 100 9.55 13.57 2.82
CA LYS A 100 9.79 12.57 1.79
C LYS A 100 8.79 11.42 1.87
N LYS A 101 8.26 11.01 0.72
CA LYS A 101 7.28 9.93 0.64
C LYS A 101 7.93 8.56 0.77
N ILE A 102 7.58 7.80 1.80
CA ILE A 102 8.03 6.43 2.03
C ILE A 102 7.00 5.38 1.63
N SER A 103 5.71 5.69 1.73
CA SER A 103 4.64 4.75 1.38
C SER A 103 3.44 5.45 0.75
N GLY A 104 2.71 4.69 -0.06
CA GLY A 104 1.44 5.11 -0.64
C GLY A 104 0.42 3.98 -0.62
N THR A 105 -0.85 4.36 -0.53
CA THR A 105 -1.97 3.44 -0.47
C THR A 105 -2.95 3.72 -1.60
N LEU A 106 -3.43 2.67 -2.27
CA LEU A 106 -4.49 2.72 -3.28
C LEU A 106 -5.66 1.88 -2.85
N ILE A 107 -6.78 2.51 -2.51
CA ILE A 107 -8.02 1.82 -2.14
C ILE A 107 -9.00 1.88 -3.28
N GLU A 108 -9.55 0.71 -3.64
CA GLU A 108 -10.57 0.54 -4.66
C GLU A 108 -11.76 -0.19 -4.07
N THR A 109 -12.91 0.50 -4.00
CA THR A 109 -14.14 -0.06 -3.42
C THR A 109 -15.20 -0.29 -4.49
N SER A 110 -16.01 -1.34 -4.33
CA SER A 110 -17.28 -1.49 -5.02
C SER A 110 -18.40 -1.51 -4.00
N ILE A 111 -19.52 -0.85 -4.35
CA ILE A 111 -20.64 -0.61 -3.46
C ILE A 111 -21.89 -1.14 -4.14
N ASP A 112 -22.78 -1.74 -3.37
CA ASP A 112 -24.12 -2.11 -3.80
C ASP A 112 -25.19 -1.60 -2.79
N SER A 113 -26.43 -2.07 -2.93
CA SER A 113 -27.54 -1.66 -2.06
C SER A 113 -27.37 -2.05 -0.58
N LYS A 114 -26.44 -2.98 -0.27
CA LYS A 114 -26.18 -3.47 1.09
C LYS A 114 -24.97 -2.77 1.74
N GLY A 115 -24.16 -2.05 0.96
CA GLY A 115 -22.97 -1.37 1.48
C GLY A 115 -21.71 -1.60 0.65
N ILE A 116 -20.55 -1.63 1.31
CA ILE A 116 -19.28 -1.94 0.66
C ILE A 116 -19.20 -3.44 0.41
N LYS A 117 -19.39 -3.81 -0.85
CA LYS A 117 -19.35 -5.20 -1.31
C LYS A 117 -17.93 -5.74 -1.41
N ARG A 118 -16.98 -4.86 -1.73
CA ARG A 118 -15.61 -5.25 -1.98
C ARG A 118 -14.69 -4.06 -1.73
N CYS A 119 -13.62 -4.29 -1.01
CA CYS A 119 -12.54 -3.33 -0.82
C CYS A 119 -11.21 -4.00 -1.16
N ILE A 120 -10.48 -3.43 -2.11
CA ILE A 120 -9.10 -3.79 -2.40
C ILE A 120 -8.21 -2.68 -1.88
N PHE A 121 -7.31 -3.03 -1.00
CA PHE A 121 -6.45 -2.14 -0.28
C PHE A 121 -5.00 -2.41 -0.68
N GLY A 122 -4.45 -1.64 -1.61
CA GLY A 122 -3.08 -1.78 -2.08
C GLY A 122 -2.13 -0.87 -1.31
N ILE A 123 -1.01 -1.41 -0.88
CA ILE A 123 0.03 -0.71 -0.13
C ILE A 123 1.38 -0.96 -0.81
N GLY A 124 2.11 0.13 -1.06
CA GLY A 124 3.50 0.10 -1.45
C GLY A 124 4.34 0.81 -0.40
N VAL A 125 5.38 0.13 0.10
CA VAL A 125 6.34 0.72 1.04
C VAL A 125 7.74 0.61 0.45
N ASN A 126 8.45 1.72 0.37
CA ASN A 126 9.83 1.76 -0.07
C ASN A 126 10.75 1.26 1.05
N ILE A 127 11.31 0.07 0.88
CA ILE A 127 12.14 -0.57 1.91
C ILE A 127 13.63 -0.41 1.59
N ASN A 128 14.12 -1.09 0.56
CA ASN A 128 15.55 -1.17 0.24
C ASN A 128 15.92 -0.52 -1.11
N GLN A 129 14.98 0.10 -1.82
CA GLN A 129 15.26 0.77 -3.08
C GLN A 129 16.10 2.03 -2.83
N MET A 130 17.22 2.16 -3.56
CA MET A 130 18.16 3.27 -3.39
C MET A 130 18.01 4.37 -4.44
N GLU A 131 17.52 4.04 -5.64
CA GLU A 131 17.35 4.98 -6.73
C GLU A 131 15.89 5.02 -7.19
N PHE A 132 15.38 6.22 -7.45
CA PHE A 132 14.02 6.44 -7.92
C PHE A 132 14.06 7.25 -9.23
N HIS A 133 13.32 6.79 -10.24
CA HIS A 133 13.33 7.37 -11.59
C HIS A 133 11.98 7.94 -12.02
N SER A 134 10.92 7.73 -11.21
CA SER A 134 9.58 8.24 -11.49
C SER A 134 9.45 9.72 -11.12
N ASP A 135 8.36 10.34 -11.60
CA ASP A 135 8.00 11.72 -11.27
C ASP A 135 7.42 11.88 -9.84
N ALA A 136 7.56 10.86 -9.00
CA ALA A 136 7.10 10.93 -7.61
C ALA A 136 7.89 12.01 -6.85
N PRO A 137 7.21 12.96 -6.19
CA PRO A 137 7.91 14.01 -5.45
C PRO A 137 8.61 13.42 -4.22
N ASN A 138 9.92 13.65 -4.13
CA ASN A 138 10.73 13.33 -2.95
C ASN A 138 10.53 11.90 -2.39
N PRO A 139 10.69 10.82 -3.18
CA PRO A 139 10.60 9.46 -2.64
C PRO A 139 11.79 9.18 -1.72
N VAL A 140 11.56 8.31 -0.74
CA VAL A 140 12.61 7.82 0.17
C VAL A 140 12.32 6.37 0.54
N SER A 141 13.36 5.59 0.79
CA SER A 141 13.25 4.23 1.33
C SER A 141 13.72 4.16 2.79
N LEU A 142 13.31 3.10 3.47
CA LEU A 142 13.77 2.83 4.85
C LEU A 142 15.29 2.66 4.90
N ALA A 143 15.88 1.96 3.91
CA ALA A 143 17.33 1.80 3.82
C ALA A 143 18.09 3.12 3.66
N GLN A 144 17.55 4.08 2.91
CA GLN A 144 18.14 5.43 2.80
C GLN A 144 18.09 6.19 4.12
N ILE A 145 17.04 5.99 4.92
CA ILE A 145 16.89 6.62 6.23
C ILE A 145 17.89 6.03 7.24
N LEU A 146 17.98 4.70 7.28
CA LEU A 146 18.79 3.96 8.26
C LEU A 146 20.27 3.87 7.87
N GLY A 147 20.59 4.04 6.57
CA GLY A 147 21.96 3.86 6.04
C GLY A 147 22.36 2.41 5.78
N HIS A 148 21.42 1.44 5.89
CA HIS A 148 21.63 0.03 5.60
C HIS A 148 20.32 -0.65 5.16
N GLU A 149 20.42 -1.77 4.45
CA GLU A 149 19.26 -2.59 4.09
C GLU A 149 18.68 -3.29 5.33
N VAL A 150 17.38 -3.53 5.32
CA VAL A 150 16.64 -4.29 6.33
C VAL A 150 16.00 -5.53 5.69
N ASP A 151 15.66 -6.52 6.51
CA ASP A 151 14.88 -7.65 6.03
C ASP A 151 13.45 -7.18 5.73
N ARG A 152 13.09 -7.24 4.44
CA ARG A 152 11.77 -6.81 3.97
C ARG A 152 10.63 -7.63 4.58
N ASP A 153 10.88 -8.91 4.87
CA ASP A 153 9.85 -9.82 5.37
C ASP A 153 9.60 -9.63 6.89
N GLU A 154 10.49 -8.88 7.58
CA GLU A 154 10.31 -8.50 8.99
C GLU A 154 9.55 -7.17 9.15
N VAL A 155 9.46 -6.35 8.11
CA VAL A 155 8.74 -5.07 8.13
C VAL A 155 7.23 -5.28 8.00
#